data_e4d5263cf6cc93ebb5ef35e28c8ac96a
#
_entry.id   e4d5263cf6cc93ebb5ef35e28c8ac96a
#
_cell.length_a   1.000
_cell.length_b   1.000
_cell.length_c   1.000
_cell.angle_alpha   90.00
_cell.angle_beta   90.00
_cell.angle_gamma   90.00
#
_symmetry.space_group_name_H-M   'P 1'
#
loop_
_entity.id
_entity.type
_entity.pdbx_description
1 polymer ?
#
loop_
_entity_poly.entity_id
_entity_poly.type
_entity_poly.pdbx_seq_one_letter_code
_entity_poly.pdbx_strand_id
1 'polypeptide(L)'
;GALDFTFAETGRFSTFFPEAEVYTLPYMIKDFNHMKKAVNTKFGKDLFKKVHDKKGMTVLAQAYNGTRETTSNKAIKSIADMKGMKLRVPSAAANLAFAKCTGASPTPMAFSEVYLALQTNAVDGQENPLSTIKAQKFYEVQKYLAMTNHILNDQLYLVSNITMEELPENLQKVVKESAEVAAEYHTKLFMDEEKSLKD
;
A
#
# COMPACT_ATOMS: atom_id res chain seq x y z
N GLY A 1 -15.90 -15.08 -10.73
CA GLY A 1 -15.71 -14.24 -9.57
C GLY A 1 -16.62 -13.01 -9.57
N ALA A 2 -16.63 -12.28 -8.47
CA ALA A 2 -17.44 -11.05 -8.36
C ALA A 2 -16.81 -9.85 -9.09
N LEU A 3 -15.51 -9.91 -9.40
CA LEU A 3 -14.74 -8.85 -10.07
C LEU A 3 -13.82 -9.45 -11.11
N ASP A 4 -13.72 -8.78 -12.25
CA ASP A 4 -12.80 -9.13 -13.34
C ASP A 4 -11.39 -8.58 -13.08
N PHE A 5 -11.31 -7.34 -12.60
CA PHE A 5 -10.06 -6.65 -12.29
C PHE A 5 -10.11 -6.04 -10.89
N THR A 6 -8.94 -5.95 -10.25
CA THR A 6 -8.79 -5.26 -8.96
C THR A 6 -7.36 -4.78 -8.79
N PHE A 7 -7.15 -3.95 -7.75
CA PHE A 7 -5.85 -3.48 -7.30
C PHE A 7 -5.55 -4.02 -5.91
N ALA A 8 -4.29 -4.36 -5.66
CA ALA A 8 -3.81 -4.71 -4.32
C ALA A 8 -2.33 -4.39 -4.16
N GLU A 9 -1.90 -4.14 -2.93
CA GLU A 9 -0.49 -4.09 -2.57
C GLU A 9 0.08 -5.51 -2.46
N THR A 10 1.36 -5.71 -2.83
CA THR A 10 2.01 -7.03 -2.73
C THR A 10 1.90 -7.62 -1.32
N GLY A 11 2.07 -6.81 -0.29
CA GLY A 11 1.95 -7.24 1.09
C GLY A 11 0.56 -7.71 1.52
N ARG A 12 -0.50 -7.34 0.80
CA ARG A 12 -1.87 -7.82 1.09
C ARG A 12 -2.00 -9.33 0.91
N PHE A 13 -1.16 -9.93 0.09
CA PHE A 13 -1.14 -11.38 -0.06
C PHE A 13 -0.69 -12.12 1.21
N SER A 14 -0.13 -11.43 2.21
CA SER A 14 0.22 -12.03 3.50
C SER A 14 -0.96 -12.64 4.25
N THR A 15 -2.18 -12.19 3.96
CA THR A 15 -3.42 -12.85 4.48
C THR A 15 -3.60 -14.27 3.98
N PHE A 16 -2.96 -14.63 2.86
CA PHE A 16 -3.02 -15.96 2.25
C PHE A 16 -1.67 -16.67 2.25
N PHE A 17 -0.60 -15.91 2.13
CA PHE A 17 0.78 -16.37 2.01
C PHE A 17 1.64 -15.50 2.93
N PRO A 18 1.88 -15.91 4.19
CA PRO A 18 2.58 -15.09 5.20
C PRO A 18 3.92 -14.53 4.73
N GLU A 19 4.60 -15.25 3.84
CA GLU A 19 5.87 -14.83 3.25
C GLU A 19 5.78 -13.52 2.44
N ALA A 20 4.59 -13.14 1.96
CA ALA A 20 4.38 -11.87 1.24
C ALA A 20 4.58 -10.64 2.14
N GLU A 21 4.54 -10.81 3.46
CA GLU A 21 4.71 -9.71 4.42
C GLU A 21 6.06 -9.02 4.29
N VAL A 22 7.10 -9.74 3.83
CA VAL A 22 8.45 -9.17 3.63
C VAL A 22 8.45 -7.92 2.76
N TYR A 23 7.50 -7.80 1.83
CA TYR A 23 7.38 -6.64 0.94
C TYR A 23 6.82 -5.37 1.60
N THR A 24 6.24 -5.50 2.79
CA THR A 24 5.65 -4.38 3.56
C THR A 24 6.26 -4.23 4.95
N LEU A 25 7.31 -4.99 5.28
CA LEU A 25 8.03 -4.77 6.53
C LEU A 25 8.63 -3.36 6.56
N PRO A 26 8.43 -2.62 7.67
CA PRO A 26 8.95 -1.27 7.79
C PRO A 26 10.45 -1.20 7.51
N TYR A 27 10.84 -0.22 6.67
CA TYR A 27 12.23 0.07 6.26
C TYR A 27 12.94 -1.04 5.48
N MET A 28 12.26 -2.13 5.10
CA MET A 28 12.85 -3.25 4.34
C MET A 28 13.08 -2.85 2.87
N ILE A 29 12.12 -2.20 2.25
CA ILE A 29 12.18 -1.78 0.85
C ILE A 29 12.60 -0.31 0.80
N LYS A 30 13.77 -0.04 0.15
CA LYS A 30 14.39 1.30 0.12
C LYS A 30 13.70 2.27 -0.84
N ASP A 31 13.33 1.76 -2.01
CA ASP A 31 12.73 2.53 -3.10
C ASP A 31 11.97 1.60 -4.06
N PHE A 32 11.27 2.18 -5.02
CA PHE A 32 10.47 1.39 -5.97
C PHE A 32 11.32 0.52 -6.91
N ASN A 33 12.55 0.93 -7.22
CA ASN A 33 13.47 0.08 -8.01
C ASN A 33 13.90 -1.15 -7.20
N HIS A 34 14.12 -0.99 -5.89
CA HIS A 34 14.36 -2.11 -4.99
C HIS A 34 13.13 -3.04 -4.94
N MET A 35 11.91 -2.50 -4.82
CA MET A 35 10.67 -3.29 -4.86
C MET A 35 10.56 -4.09 -6.16
N LYS A 36 10.75 -3.45 -7.32
CA LYS A 36 10.74 -4.14 -8.63
C LYS A 36 11.77 -5.28 -8.72
N LYS A 37 12.96 -5.05 -8.19
CA LYS A 37 13.98 -6.11 -8.15
C LYS A 37 13.56 -7.25 -7.24
N ALA A 38 13.03 -6.95 -6.06
CA ALA A 38 12.61 -7.95 -5.06
C ALA A 38 11.50 -8.87 -5.59
N VAL A 39 10.45 -8.31 -6.22
CA VAL A 39 9.37 -9.13 -6.79
C VAL A 39 9.81 -9.92 -8.03
N ASN A 40 10.86 -9.49 -8.73
CA ASN A 40 11.41 -10.20 -9.88
C ASN A 40 12.42 -11.30 -9.51
N THR A 41 12.76 -11.47 -8.24
CA THR A 41 13.53 -12.63 -7.76
C THR A 41 12.74 -13.93 -7.93
N LYS A 42 13.43 -15.07 -7.80
CA LYS A 42 12.75 -16.37 -7.76
C LYS A 42 11.66 -16.40 -6.68
N PHE A 43 11.93 -15.84 -5.50
CA PHE A 43 10.96 -15.76 -4.39
C PHE A 43 9.69 -14.98 -4.77
N GLY A 44 9.84 -13.80 -5.37
CA GLY A 44 8.69 -13.00 -5.81
C GLY A 44 7.89 -13.66 -6.92
N LYS A 45 8.58 -14.26 -7.89
CA LYS A 45 7.93 -15.03 -8.98
C LYS A 45 7.17 -16.24 -8.44
N ASP A 46 7.75 -16.96 -7.48
CA ASP A 46 7.08 -18.10 -6.83
C ASP A 46 5.85 -17.65 -6.05
N LEU A 47 5.90 -16.47 -5.39
CA LEU A 47 4.74 -15.88 -4.72
C LEU A 47 3.62 -15.55 -5.72
N PHE A 48 3.94 -14.86 -6.81
CA PHE A 48 2.93 -14.50 -7.83
C PHE A 48 2.37 -15.75 -8.53
N LYS A 49 3.21 -16.79 -8.71
CA LYS A 49 2.70 -18.08 -9.16
C LYS A 49 1.72 -18.72 -8.18
N LYS A 50 1.97 -18.64 -6.86
CA LYS A 50 1.01 -19.12 -5.85
C LYS A 50 -0.29 -18.31 -5.87
N VAL A 51 -0.24 -17.00 -6.11
CA VAL A 51 -1.42 -16.14 -6.28
C VAL A 51 -2.24 -16.60 -7.48
N HIS A 52 -1.58 -16.83 -8.61
CA HIS A 52 -2.21 -17.36 -9.82
C HIS A 52 -2.87 -18.73 -9.56
N ASP A 53 -2.08 -19.70 -9.08
CA ASP A 53 -2.53 -21.10 -8.99
C ASP A 53 -3.57 -21.35 -7.88
N LYS A 54 -3.46 -20.62 -6.76
CA LYS A 54 -4.28 -20.89 -5.56
C LYS A 54 -5.38 -19.86 -5.31
N LYS A 55 -5.28 -18.67 -5.93
CA LYS A 55 -6.26 -17.60 -5.74
C LYS A 55 -6.97 -17.20 -7.03
N GLY A 56 -6.58 -17.80 -8.16
CA GLY A 56 -7.22 -17.52 -9.44
C GLY A 56 -7.04 -16.09 -9.94
N MET A 57 -5.93 -15.45 -9.58
CA MET A 57 -5.63 -14.08 -9.97
C MET A 57 -4.25 -13.99 -10.63
N THR A 58 -4.18 -13.28 -11.75
CA THR A 58 -2.92 -13.00 -12.44
C THR A 58 -2.48 -11.57 -12.16
N VAL A 59 -1.20 -11.39 -11.78
CA VAL A 59 -0.56 -10.08 -11.70
C VAL A 59 -0.18 -9.64 -13.10
N LEU A 60 -0.76 -8.55 -13.58
CA LEU A 60 -0.50 -7.97 -14.91
C LEU A 60 0.66 -7.00 -14.89
N ALA A 61 0.69 -6.10 -13.90
CA ALA A 61 1.69 -5.06 -13.78
C ALA A 61 1.83 -4.58 -12.34
N GLN A 62 2.89 -3.82 -12.04
CA GLN A 62 3.17 -3.22 -10.74
C GLN A 62 3.49 -1.74 -10.90
N ALA A 63 2.86 -0.89 -10.09
CA ALA A 63 3.09 0.55 -10.03
C ALA A 63 3.57 0.98 -8.64
N TYR A 64 4.20 2.17 -8.56
CA TYR A 64 4.46 2.87 -7.31
C TYR A 64 3.19 3.51 -6.77
N ASN A 65 2.90 3.33 -5.50
CA ASN A 65 1.71 3.89 -4.86
C ASN A 65 2.03 4.87 -3.71
N GLY A 66 3.30 5.21 -3.53
CA GLY A 66 3.76 6.16 -2.53
C GLY A 66 4.44 5.51 -1.32
N THR A 67 5.13 6.33 -0.55
CA THR A 67 5.71 5.95 0.73
C THR A 67 4.84 6.44 1.86
N ARG A 68 4.61 5.59 2.88
CA ARG A 68 3.69 5.90 3.97
C ARG A 68 4.33 6.82 4.99
N GLU A 69 3.60 7.87 5.33
CA GLU A 69 3.93 8.90 6.31
C GLU A 69 2.89 8.92 7.42
N THR A 70 3.22 9.53 8.56
CA THR A 70 2.32 9.57 9.73
C THR A 70 1.74 10.97 9.91
N THR A 71 0.40 11.11 9.98
CA THR A 71 -0.25 12.34 10.43
C THR A 71 -0.72 12.21 11.87
N SER A 72 -0.81 13.33 12.57
CA SER A 72 -1.25 13.35 13.97
C SER A 72 -1.73 14.72 14.42
N ASN A 73 -2.44 14.77 15.56
CA ASN A 73 -2.84 16.01 16.23
C ASN A 73 -1.76 16.52 17.21
N LYS A 74 -0.68 15.75 17.42
CA LYS A 74 0.48 16.12 18.25
C LYS A 74 1.75 15.96 17.40
N ALA A 75 2.65 16.94 17.50
CA ALA A 75 3.91 16.87 16.75
C ALA A 75 4.73 15.62 17.10
N ILE A 76 5.18 14.89 16.08
CA ILE A 76 6.06 13.74 16.20
C ILE A 76 7.45 14.16 15.73
N LYS A 77 8.39 14.30 16.65
CA LYS A 77 9.81 14.66 16.39
C LYS A 77 10.76 13.48 16.66
N SER A 78 10.27 12.49 17.40
CA SER A 78 11.01 11.28 17.76
C SER A 78 10.06 10.11 17.97
N ILE A 79 10.58 8.89 18.05
CA ILE A 79 9.79 7.69 18.39
C ILE A 79 9.10 7.86 19.75
N ALA A 80 9.73 8.54 20.71
CA ALA A 80 9.15 8.75 22.04
C ALA A 80 7.81 9.51 22.00
N ASP A 81 7.63 10.38 21.01
CA ASP A 81 6.38 11.16 20.85
C ASP A 81 5.20 10.30 20.40
N MET A 82 5.46 9.12 19.85
CA MET A 82 4.43 8.17 19.41
C MET A 82 3.92 7.30 20.56
N LYS A 83 4.60 7.28 21.71
CA LYS A 83 4.25 6.41 22.83
C LYS A 83 2.83 6.68 23.34
N GLY A 84 2.01 5.62 23.36
CA GLY A 84 0.62 5.66 23.80
C GLY A 84 -0.36 6.33 22.82
N MET A 85 0.12 6.85 21.68
CA MET A 85 -0.72 7.45 20.65
C MET A 85 -1.63 6.39 20.02
N LYS A 86 -2.93 6.63 19.97
CA LYS A 86 -3.88 5.79 19.22
C LYS A 86 -3.65 6.01 17.74
N LEU A 87 -2.84 5.15 17.13
CA LEU A 87 -2.51 5.23 15.72
C LEU A 87 -3.43 4.31 14.92
N ARG A 88 -4.25 4.90 14.07
CA ARG A 88 -5.00 4.10 13.10
C ARG A 88 -4.04 3.50 12.08
N VAL A 89 -4.15 2.22 11.89
CA VAL A 89 -3.43 1.47 10.86
C VAL A 89 -4.38 0.53 10.13
N PRO A 90 -4.06 0.09 8.90
CA PRO A 90 -4.75 -1.05 8.27
C PRO A 90 -4.57 -2.32 9.12
N SER A 91 -5.46 -3.31 8.94
CA SER A 91 -5.37 -4.60 9.63
C SER A 91 -4.28 -5.53 9.07
N ALA A 92 -3.20 -4.98 8.50
CA ALA A 92 -2.06 -5.74 8.01
C ALA A 92 -1.00 -5.88 9.10
N ALA A 93 -0.37 -7.04 9.20
CA ALA A 93 0.56 -7.36 10.28
C ALA A 93 1.75 -6.39 10.37
N ALA A 94 2.33 -6.00 9.23
CA ALA A 94 3.43 -5.03 9.18
C ALA A 94 3.05 -3.64 9.72
N ASN A 95 1.85 -3.13 9.38
CA ASN A 95 1.36 -1.85 9.88
C ASN A 95 1.07 -1.90 11.40
N LEU A 96 0.50 -3.02 11.88
CA LEU A 96 0.32 -3.26 13.31
C LEU A 96 1.67 -3.33 14.05
N ALA A 97 2.66 -4.00 13.45
CA ALA A 97 4.01 -4.08 14.00
C ALA A 97 4.68 -2.71 14.07
N PHE A 98 4.57 -1.89 13.01
CA PHE A 98 5.07 -0.51 13.02
C PHE A 98 4.52 0.28 14.21
N ALA A 99 3.19 0.31 14.39
CA ALA A 99 2.58 1.02 15.50
C ALA A 99 3.06 0.49 16.87
N LYS A 100 3.12 -0.82 17.04
CA LYS A 100 3.60 -1.43 18.29
C LYS A 100 5.08 -1.12 18.58
N CYS A 101 5.94 -1.24 17.56
CA CYS A 101 7.39 -1.02 17.72
C CYS A 101 7.72 0.44 18.02
N THR A 102 6.89 1.40 17.59
CA THR A 102 7.02 2.82 17.93
C THR A 102 6.41 3.17 19.29
N GLY A 103 5.81 2.20 19.98
CA GLY A 103 5.14 2.40 21.28
C GLY A 103 3.74 3.01 21.16
N ALA A 104 3.22 3.18 19.94
CA ALA A 104 1.84 3.59 19.71
C ALA A 104 0.86 2.44 20.00
N SER A 105 -0.39 2.77 20.25
CA SER A 105 -1.51 1.83 20.38
C SER A 105 -2.15 1.65 18.99
N PRO A 106 -1.94 0.52 18.29
CA PRO A 106 -2.56 0.30 17.01
C PRO A 106 -4.08 0.19 17.14
N THR A 107 -4.80 0.94 16.32
CA THR A 107 -6.26 0.98 16.27
C THR A 107 -6.70 0.64 14.84
N PRO A 108 -6.76 -0.67 14.48
CA PRO A 108 -7.15 -1.08 13.14
C PRO A 108 -8.63 -0.78 12.89
N MET A 109 -8.92 -0.19 11.71
CA MET A 109 -10.28 0.07 11.26
C MET A 109 -10.34 0.16 9.73
N ALA A 110 -11.56 0.03 9.17
CA ALA A 110 -11.78 0.16 7.74
C ALA A 110 -11.37 1.56 7.24
N PHE A 111 -10.89 1.64 5.99
CA PHE A 111 -10.39 2.90 5.44
C PHE A 111 -11.46 3.99 5.37
N SER A 112 -12.70 3.61 5.09
CA SER A 112 -13.86 4.52 5.05
C SER A 112 -14.20 5.20 6.38
N GLU A 113 -13.73 4.64 7.50
CA GLU A 113 -14.01 5.16 8.84
C GLU A 113 -12.94 6.16 9.32
N VAL A 114 -11.80 6.24 8.64
CA VAL A 114 -10.60 6.97 9.13
C VAL A 114 -10.87 8.45 9.30
N TYR A 115 -11.46 9.11 8.30
CA TYR A 115 -11.69 10.56 8.39
C TYR A 115 -12.54 10.92 9.61
N LEU A 116 -13.63 10.21 9.82
CA LEU A 116 -14.53 10.45 10.98
C LEU A 116 -13.83 10.14 12.31
N ALA A 117 -13.04 9.07 12.36
CA ALA A 117 -12.28 8.72 13.57
C ALA A 117 -11.22 9.78 13.94
N LEU A 118 -10.57 10.39 12.95
CA LEU A 118 -9.66 11.51 13.14
C LEU A 118 -10.40 12.78 13.58
N GLN A 119 -11.50 13.08 12.92
CA GLN A 119 -12.33 14.27 13.20
C GLN A 119 -12.89 14.25 14.63
N THR A 120 -13.33 13.10 15.10
CA THR A 120 -13.90 12.91 16.44
C THR A 120 -12.84 12.65 17.53
N ASN A 121 -11.56 12.61 17.16
CA ASN A 121 -10.44 12.22 18.03
C ASN A 121 -10.61 10.82 18.65
N ALA A 122 -11.31 9.90 17.99
CA ALA A 122 -11.34 8.49 18.36
C ALA A 122 -9.94 7.86 18.19
N VAL A 123 -9.15 8.38 17.24
CA VAL A 123 -7.72 8.12 17.07
C VAL A 123 -6.94 9.42 17.01
N ASP A 124 -5.65 9.39 17.41
CA ASP A 124 -4.79 10.57 17.48
C ASP A 124 -4.08 10.83 16.15
N GLY A 125 -3.96 9.80 15.31
CA GLY A 125 -3.28 9.87 14.03
C GLY A 125 -3.54 8.66 13.15
N GLN A 126 -3.03 8.73 11.94
CA GLN A 126 -3.07 7.66 10.94
C GLN A 126 -1.76 7.65 10.13
N GLU A 127 -1.55 6.63 9.30
CA GLU A 127 -0.42 6.55 8.38
C GLU A 127 -0.89 6.12 6.98
N ASN A 128 -0.43 6.85 5.96
CA ASN A 128 -0.72 6.62 4.54
C ASN A 128 0.27 7.40 3.66
N PRO A 129 0.35 7.11 2.35
CA PRO A 129 1.07 7.94 1.39
C PRO A 129 0.52 9.37 1.32
N LEU A 130 1.36 10.33 0.94
CA LEU A 130 0.99 11.75 0.83
C LEU A 130 -0.18 11.98 -0.13
N SER A 131 -0.20 11.30 -1.28
CA SER A 131 -1.31 11.33 -2.24
C SER A 131 -2.64 10.91 -1.60
N THR A 132 -2.61 9.87 -0.78
CA THR A 132 -3.79 9.40 -0.03
C THR A 132 -4.21 10.41 1.03
N ILE A 133 -3.26 10.96 1.79
CA ILE A 133 -3.53 12.01 2.81
C ILE A 133 -4.22 13.20 2.17
N LYS A 134 -3.75 13.64 0.99
CA LYS A 134 -4.33 14.72 0.20
C LYS A 134 -5.72 14.37 -0.32
N ALA A 135 -5.86 13.23 -1.00
CA ALA A 135 -7.13 12.80 -1.62
C ALA A 135 -8.25 12.62 -0.60
N GLN A 136 -7.92 12.09 0.59
CA GLN A 136 -8.86 11.89 1.70
C GLN A 136 -9.01 13.12 2.60
N LYS A 137 -8.31 14.22 2.27
CA LYS A 137 -8.35 15.48 3.02
C LYS A 137 -8.02 15.33 4.51
N PHE A 138 -7.16 14.36 4.87
CA PHE A 138 -6.80 14.16 6.29
C PHE A 138 -6.14 15.40 6.91
N TYR A 139 -5.54 16.27 6.08
CA TYR A 139 -5.00 17.56 6.51
C TYR A 139 -6.05 18.52 7.11
N GLU A 140 -7.34 18.34 6.83
CA GLU A 140 -8.42 19.14 7.45
C GLU A 140 -8.63 18.78 8.93
N VAL A 141 -8.30 17.53 9.31
CA VAL A 141 -8.55 16.96 10.65
C VAL A 141 -7.28 16.54 11.38
N GLN A 142 -6.10 16.80 10.79
CA GLN A 142 -4.77 16.50 11.35
C GLN A 142 -3.86 17.73 11.24
N LYS A 143 -3.13 18.03 12.31
CA LYS A 143 -2.32 19.27 12.42
C LYS A 143 -0.87 19.08 11.98
N TYR A 144 -0.35 17.88 12.07
CA TYR A 144 1.06 17.58 11.85
C TYR A 144 1.24 16.41 10.91
N LEU A 145 2.29 16.48 10.11
CA LEU A 145 2.80 15.42 9.25
C LEU A 145 4.22 15.11 9.68
N ALA A 146 4.50 13.86 9.98
CA ALA A 146 5.84 13.34 10.21
C ALA A 146 6.25 12.46 9.03
N MET A 147 7.34 12.81 8.37
CA MET A 147 7.91 12.06 7.25
C MET A 147 8.62 10.80 7.78
N THR A 148 7.82 9.82 8.17
CA THR A 148 8.32 8.58 8.77
C THR A 148 8.89 7.61 7.75
N ASN A 149 8.49 7.70 6.48
CA ASN A 149 8.99 6.89 5.36
C ASN A 149 9.09 5.39 5.69
N HIS A 150 8.14 4.86 6.44
CA HIS A 150 8.29 3.55 7.09
C HIS A 150 7.94 2.37 6.19
N ILE A 151 6.99 2.51 5.26
CA ILE A 151 6.59 1.45 4.33
C ILE A 151 6.45 2.04 2.93
N LEU A 152 7.12 1.46 1.96
CA LEU A 152 6.89 1.75 0.55
C LEU A 152 5.72 0.90 0.06
N ASN A 153 4.71 1.55 -0.49
CA ASN A 153 3.57 0.87 -1.10
C ASN A 153 3.74 0.75 -2.61
N ASP A 154 3.48 -0.43 -3.11
CA ASP A 154 3.24 -0.71 -4.52
C ASP A 154 1.74 -0.90 -4.79
N GLN A 155 1.39 -0.93 -6.06
CA GLN A 155 0.05 -1.23 -6.53
C GLN A 155 0.14 -2.28 -7.64
N LEU A 156 -0.37 -3.47 -7.37
CA LEU A 156 -0.49 -4.51 -8.38
C LEU A 156 -1.80 -4.36 -9.14
N TYR A 157 -1.73 -4.53 -10.44
CA TYR A 157 -2.86 -4.65 -11.35
C TYR A 157 -3.19 -6.13 -11.48
N LEU A 158 -4.36 -6.53 -11.01
CA LEU A 158 -4.77 -7.92 -10.92
C LEU A 158 -5.97 -8.19 -11.81
N VAL A 159 -5.96 -9.33 -12.47
CA VAL A 159 -7.10 -9.83 -13.26
C VAL A 159 -7.48 -11.23 -12.79
N SER A 160 -8.76 -11.55 -12.85
CA SER A 160 -9.27 -12.91 -12.67
C SER A 160 -8.72 -13.84 -13.75
N ASN A 161 -8.23 -15.03 -13.37
CA ASN A 161 -7.79 -16.02 -14.35
C ASN A 161 -8.95 -16.41 -15.28
N ILE A 162 -10.17 -16.55 -14.73
CA ILE A 162 -11.37 -16.87 -15.52
C ILE A 162 -11.58 -15.81 -16.60
N THR A 163 -11.55 -14.54 -16.23
CA THR A 163 -11.70 -13.43 -17.19
C THR A 163 -10.61 -13.47 -18.27
N MET A 164 -9.37 -13.75 -17.90
CA MET A 164 -8.28 -13.86 -18.90
C MET A 164 -8.48 -15.05 -19.84
N GLU A 165 -8.92 -16.19 -19.33
CA GLU A 165 -9.15 -17.42 -20.12
C GLU A 165 -10.34 -17.27 -21.08
N GLU A 166 -11.35 -16.47 -20.73
CA GLU A 166 -12.51 -16.17 -21.58
C GLU A 166 -12.16 -15.20 -22.73
N LEU A 167 -11.07 -14.45 -22.63
CA LEU A 167 -10.64 -13.52 -23.67
C LEU A 167 -9.87 -14.25 -24.80
N PRO A 168 -10.11 -13.89 -26.07
CA PRO A 168 -9.24 -14.31 -27.19
C PRO A 168 -7.78 -13.90 -26.95
N GLU A 169 -6.83 -14.70 -27.43
CA GLU A 169 -5.37 -14.48 -27.20
C GLU A 169 -4.90 -13.06 -27.56
N ASN A 170 -5.41 -12.51 -28.69
CA ASN A 170 -5.08 -11.17 -29.09
C ASN A 170 -5.54 -10.11 -28.08
N LEU A 171 -6.70 -10.29 -27.43
CA LEU A 171 -7.20 -9.41 -26.38
C LEU A 171 -6.47 -9.63 -25.05
N GLN A 172 -6.09 -10.85 -24.69
CA GLN A 172 -5.23 -11.11 -23.54
C GLN A 172 -3.91 -10.34 -23.64
N LYS A 173 -3.32 -10.29 -24.83
CA LYS A 173 -2.10 -9.52 -25.10
C LYS A 173 -2.35 -8.02 -24.90
N VAL A 174 -3.42 -7.49 -25.48
CA VAL A 174 -3.79 -6.06 -25.31
C VAL A 174 -4.00 -5.69 -23.86
N VAL A 175 -4.69 -6.54 -23.07
CA VAL A 175 -4.89 -6.32 -21.63
C VAL A 175 -3.57 -6.23 -20.87
N LYS A 176 -2.63 -7.15 -21.15
CA LYS A 176 -1.30 -7.14 -20.50
C LYS A 176 -0.51 -5.87 -20.84
N GLU A 177 -0.39 -5.56 -22.14
CA GLU A 177 0.32 -4.37 -22.61
C GLU A 177 -0.29 -3.08 -22.07
N SER A 178 -1.63 -2.99 -22.05
CA SER A 178 -2.34 -1.83 -21.49
C SER A 178 -2.10 -1.68 -19.99
N ALA A 179 -2.07 -2.78 -19.24
CA ALA A 179 -1.78 -2.75 -17.81
C ALA A 179 -0.34 -2.28 -17.52
N GLU A 180 0.64 -2.69 -18.32
CA GLU A 180 2.03 -2.23 -18.21
C GLU A 180 2.13 -0.72 -18.46
N VAL A 181 1.55 -0.22 -19.55
CA VAL A 181 1.52 1.23 -19.86
C VAL A 181 0.82 2.02 -18.76
N ALA A 182 -0.32 1.52 -18.28
CA ALA A 182 -1.06 2.16 -17.19
C ALA A 182 -0.25 2.20 -15.89
N ALA A 183 0.48 1.13 -15.55
CA ALA A 183 1.31 1.06 -14.35
C ALA A 183 2.53 2.01 -14.43
N GLU A 184 3.13 2.17 -15.60
CA GLU A 184 4.21 3.13 -15.82
C GLU A 184 3.70 4.57 -15.66
N TYR A 185 2.57 4.89 -16.26
CA TYR A 185 1.94 6.21 -16.12
C TYR A 185 1.53 6.51 -14.68
N HIS A 186 0.90 5.54 -14.00
CA HIS A 186 0.57 5.60 -12.57
C HIS A 186 1.83 5.91 -11.74
N THR A 187 2.89 5.13 -11.95
CA THR A 187 4.16 5.32 -11.23
C THR A 187 4.69 6.75 -11.38
N LYS A 188 4.70 7.26 -12.62
CA LYS A 188 5.15 8.62 -12.88
C LYS A 188 4.29 9.66 -12.17
N LEU A 189 2.96 9.55 -12.29
CA LEU A 189 2.02 10.48 -11.65
C LEU A 189 2.22 10.53 -10.13
N PHE A 190 2.31 9.36 -9.47
CA PHE A 190 2.44 9.30 -8.03
C PHE A 190 3.80 9.80 -7.54
N MET A 191 4.88 9.53 -8.27
CA MET A 191 6.20 10.09 -7.96
C MET A 191 6.25 11.61 -8.11
N ASP A 192 5.67 12.14 -9.19
CA ASP A 192 5.60 13.58 -9.46
C ASP A 192 4.71 14.29 -8.41
N GLU A 193 3.57 13.69 -8.06
CA GLU A 193 2.69 14.23 -7.01
C GLU A 193 3.35 14.18 -5.64
N GLU A 194 3.97 13.07 -5.25
CA GLU A 194 4.68 12.95 -3.97
C GLU A 194 5.77 14.01 -3.83
N LYS A 195 6.54 14.26 -4.91
CA LYS A 195 7.55 15.33 -4.93
C LYS A 195 6.91 16.70 -4.74
N SER A 196 5.85 17.01 -5.48
CA SER A 196 5.13 18.29 -5.37
C SER A 196 4.47 18.51 -4.01
N LEU A 197 4.15 17.45 -3.27
CA LEU A 197 3.54 17.54 -1.94
C LEU A 197 4.57 17.70 -0.82
N LYS A 198 5.85 17.48 -1.11
CA LYS A 198 6.96 17.68 -0.17
C LYS A 198 7.52 19.10 -0.20
N ASP A 199 7.30 19.82 -1.31
CA ASP A 199 7.67 21.24 -1.50
C ASP A 199 6.59 22.15 -0.90
#